data_63dfdf0d5922a9eac094122c4476d6be
#
_entry.id   63dfdf0d5922a9eac094122c4476d6be
#
_cell.length_a   1.000
_cell.length_b   1.000
_cell.length_c   1.000
_cell.angle_alpha   90.00
_cell.angle_beta   90.00
_cell.angle_gamma   90.00
#
_symmetry.space_group_name_H-M   'P 1'
#
loop_
_entity.id
_entity.type
_entity.pdbx_description
1 polymer ?
#
loop_
_entity_poly.entity_id
_entity_poly.type
_entity_poly.pdbx_seq_one_letter_code
_entity_poly.pdbx_strand_id
1 'polypeptide(L)'
;MLNNSTIILIRHAEKPVSGVRLSPEGKQRAAAYIAYFQHYFLDHRPIEWDYLIATADSAHSSRPRLTITPLAQALNIPLNTPYSDADYKSLANDLLTQPHYANRNILIAWHHSTLLDLAEALGVKANKLADAAKWPTVWPPDVFGWVLQIRFDEEGKVWAEQTKCFNQNLMFNDHGKNPPTATA
;
A
#
# COMPACT_ATOMS: atom_id res chain seq x y z
N MET A 1 5.33 16.26 -7.41
CA MET A 1 3.90 16.60 -7.13
C MET A 1 3.04 15.43 -7.57
N LEU A 2 2.08 15.02 -6.76
CA LEU A 2 1.22 13.86 -7.03
C LEU A 2 -0.09 14.21 -7.78
N ASN A 3 -0.05 15.18 -8.67
CA ASN A 3 -1.24 15.61 -9.44
C ASN A 3 -1.82 14.42 -10.22
N ASN A 4 -3.15 14.20 -10.11
CA ASN A 4 -3.86 13.10 -10.76
C ASN A 4 -3.23 11.71 -10.54
N SER A 5 -2.58 11.50 -9.40
CA SER A 5 -1.87 10.25 -9.10
C SER A 5 -2.64 9.36 -8.16
N THR A 6 -2.34 8.08 -8.20
CA THR A 6 -2.90 7.09 -7.27
C THR A 6 -1.77 6.36 -6.55
N ILE A 7 -1.85 6.30 -5.23
CA ILE A 7 -0.97 5.48 -4.41
C ILE A 7 -1.80 4.38 -3.76
N ILE A 8 -1.35 3.15 -3.93
CA ILE A 8 -1.87 2.00 -3.21
C ILE A 8 -0.83 1.59 -2.18
N LEU A 9 -1.19 1.69 -0.90
CA LEU A 9 -0.36 1.20 0.20
C LEU A 9 -0.87 -0.16 0.66
N ILE A 10 0.02 -1.14 0.76
CA ILE A 10 -0.25 -2.45 1.33
C ILE A 10 0.79 -2.77 2.40
N ARG A 11 0.37 -3.55 3.37
CA ARG A 11 1.30 -4.18 4.30
C ARG A 11 2.04 -5.31 3.59
N HIS A 12 3.27 -5.60 4.01
CA HIS A 12 3.95 -6.83 3.59
C HIS A 12 3.11 -8.07 3.93
N ALA A 13 3.25 -9.12 3.15
CA ALA A 13 2.57 -10.39 3.33
C ALA A 13 3.00 -11.10 4.63
N GLU A 14 2.34 -12.20 4.97
CA GLU A 14 2.44 -12.92 6.24
C GLU A 14 3.88 -13.27 6.60
N LYS A 15 4.16 -13.10 7.90
CA LYS A 15 5.46 -13.41 8.49
C LYS A 15 5.45 -14.78 9.17
N PRO A 16 6.58 -15.52 9.17
CA PRO A 16 6.73 -16.71 10.00
C PRO A 16 6.85 -16.33 11.48
N VAL A 17 6.78 -17.32 12.35
CA VAL A 17 7.04 -17.16 13.80
C VAL A 17 8.44 -16.57 14.03
N SER A 18 9.42 -16.98 13.23
CA SER A 18 10.80 -16.49 13.30
C SER A 18 11.39 -16.30 11.89
N GLY A 19 12.32 -15.35 11.77
CA GLY A 19 13.03 -15.07 10.53
C GLY A 19 12.56 -13.81 9.82
N VAL A 20 13.33 -13.42 8.80
CA VAL A 20 13.21 -12.13 8.11
C VAL A 20 12.34 -12.19 6.83
N ARG A 21 12.02 -13.40 6.37
CA ARG A 21 11.35 -13.66 5.09
C ARG A 21 9.84 -13.83 5.27
N LEU A 22 9.13 -14.13 4.18
CA LEU A 22 7.71 -14.47 4.18
C LEU A 22 7.48 -15.89 4.68
N SER A 23 6.36 -16.12 5.35
CA SER A 23 5.84 -17.45 5.65
C SER A 23 5.37 -18.16 4.36
N PRO A 24 5.01 -19.47 4.41
CA PRO A 24 4.36 -20.13 3.27
C PRO A 24 3.11 -19.38 2.79
N GLU A 25 2.25 -18.94 3.71
CA GLU A 25 1.03 -18.16 3.42
C GLU A 25 1.40 -16.80 2.79
N GLY A 26 2.43 -16.14 3.32
CA GLY A 26 2.92 -14.88 2.74
C GLY A 26 3.46 -15.04 1.33
N LYS A 27 4.07 -16.17 1.01
CA LYS A 27 4.49 -16.47 -0.38
C LYS A 27 3.28 -16.70 -1.29
N GLN A 28 2.23 -17.34 -0.79
CA GLN A 28 0.97 -17.53 -1.53
C GLN A 28 0.31 -16.18 -1.82
N ARG A 29 0.23 -15.28 -0.82
CA ARG A 29 -0.26 -13.91 -1.03
C ARG A 29 0.58 -13.14 -2.06
N ALA A 30 1.91 -13.20 -1.96
CA ALA A 30 2.80 -12.55 -2.91
C ALA A 30 2.59 -13.07 -4.35
N ALA A 31 2.33 -14.36 -4.52
CA ALA A 31 1.99 -14.95 -5.81
C ALA A 31 0.58 -14.50 -6.29
N ALA A 32 -0.41 -14.47 -5.40
CA ALA A 32 -1.76 -14.04 -5.73
C ALA A 32 -1.83 -12.54 -6.12
N TYR A 33 -0.92 -11.71 -5.61
CA TYR A 33 -0.80 -10.31 -5.99
C TYR A 33 -0.48 -10.09 -7.47
N ILE A 34 0.10 -11.07 -8.17
CA ILE A 34 0.33 -10.97 -9.61
C ILE A 34 -1.01 -10.74 -10.32
N ALA A 35 -1.95 -11.68 -10.18
CA ALA A 35 -3.26 -11.56 -10.83
C ALA A 35 -4.08 -10.40 -10.26
N TYR A 36 -4.05 -10.20 -8.95
CA TYR A 36 -4.82 -9.14 -8.28
C TYR A 36 -4.46 -7.75 -8.79
N PHE A 37 -3.17 -7.43 -8.85
CA PHE A 37 -2.71 -6.10 -9.27
C PHE A 37 -2.55 -5.94 -10.78
N GLN A 38 -2.38 -7.03 -11.55
CA GLN A 38 -2.49 -6.96 -13.02
C GLN A 38 -3.92 -6.62 -13.47
N HIS A 39 -4.93 -6.99 -12.68
CA HIS A 39 -6.34 -6.72 -12.95
C HIS A 39 -6.93 -5.75 -11.93
N TYR A 40 -6.14 -4.81 -11.44
CA TYR A 40 -6.65 -3.80 -10.53
C TYR A 40 -7.42 -2.73 -11.28
N PHE A 41 -8.67 -2.52 -10.87
CA PHE A 41 -9.57 -1.54 -11.51
C PHE A 41 -9.72 -0.30 -10.63
N LEU A 42 -9.63 0.84 -11.25
CA LEU A 42 -9.95 2.14 -10.69
C LEU A 42 -11.00 2.81 -11.57
N ASP A 43 -12.13 3.21 -10.99
CA ASP A 43 -13.23 3.82 -11.74
C ASP A 43 -13.67 2.98 -12.96
N HIS A 44 -13.78 1.65 -12.76
CA HIS A 44 -14.14 0.67 -13.79
C HIS A 44 -13.13 0.55 -14.95
N ARG A 45 -11.93 1.06 -14.80
CA ARG A 45 -10.85 0.94 -15.79
C ARG A 45 -9.66 0.19 -15.18
N PRO A 46 -9.03 -0.72 -15.92
CA PRO A 46 -7.77 -1.29 -15.46
C PRO A 46 -6.73 -0.18 -15.39
N ILE A 47 -5.88 -0.22 -14.35
CA ILE A 47 -4.76 0.71 -14.25
C ILE A 47 -3.46 0.02 -14.64
N GLU A 48 -2.54 0.79 -15.19
CA GLU A 48 -1.16 0.38 -15.41
C GLU A 48 -0.31 0.94 -14.26
N TRP A 49 0.61 0.13 -13.78
CA TRP A 49 1.53 0.53 -12.70
C TRP A 49 2.75 1.22 -13.29
N ASP A 50 3.10 2.38 -12.75
CA ASP A 50 4.31 3.12 -13.14
C ASP A 50 5.47 2.83 -12.19
N TYR A 51 5.18 2.70 -10.91
CA TYR A 51 6.20 2.47 -9.87
C TYR A 51 5.78 1.41 -8.87
N LEU A 52 6.75 0.55 -8.53
CA LEU A 52 6.66 -0.39 -7.43
C LEU A 52 7.72 -0.02 -6.40
N ILE A 53 7.31 0.22 -5.16
CA ILE A 53 8.19 0.65 -4.07
C ILE A 53 8.00 -0.29 -2.88
N ALA A 54 9.08 -0.63 -2.21
CA ALA A 54 9.03 -1.34 -0.93
C ALA A 54 10.08 -0.77 0.02
N THR A 55 9.94 -1.02 1.32
CA THR A 55 11.03 -0.70 2.24
C THR A 55 12.30 -1.43 1.88
N ALA A 56 13.44 -0.79 2.11
CA ALA A 56 14.74 -1.45 2.03
C ALA A 56 14.81 -2.64 3.00
N ASP A 57 15.56 -3.65 2.63
CA ASP A 57 15.83 -4.78 3.50
C ASP A 57 16.59 -4.33 4.76
N SER A 58 16.28 -4.95 5.88
CA SER A 58 16.96 -4.75 7.15
C SER A 58 17.42 -6.08 7.74
N ALA A 59 18.21 -6.04 8.81
CA ALA A 59 18.59 -7.23 9.57
C ALA A 59 17.37 -8.02 10.10
N HIS A 60 16.19 -7.38 10.17
CA HIS A 60 14.97 -7.95 10.76
C HIS A 60 13.86 -8.23 9.76
N SER A 61 13.95 -7.73 8.53
CA SER A 61 12.91 -7.93 7.53
C SER A 61 13.37 -7.63 6.10
N SER A 62 13.05 -8.58 5.19
CA SER A 62 12.99 -8.37 3.75
C SER A 62 11.58 -8.58 3.20
N ARG A 63 10.59 -8.62 4.10
CA ARG A 63 9.20 -8.97 3.75
C ARG A 63 8.53 -8.02 2.78
N PRO A 64 8.58 -6.68 2.93
CA PRO A 64 7.94 -5.78 1.96
C PRO A 64 8.45 -5.98 0.54
N ARG A 65 9.75 -6.04 0.35
CA ARG A 65 10.35 -6.33 -0.96
C ARG A 65 9.89 -7.68 -1.49
N LEU A 66 9.95 -8.74 -0.68
CA LEU A 66 9.55 -10.09 -1.09
C LEU A 66 8.05 -10.19 -1.40
N THR A 67 7.22 -9.33 -0.85
CA THR A 67 5.77 -9.30 -1.08
C THR A 67 5.44 -8.93 -2.52
N ILE A 68 6.12 -7.96 -3.09
CA ILE A 68 5.80 -7.45 -4.44
C ILE A 68 6.87 -7.80 -5.50
N THR A 69 7.94 -8.52 -5.13
CA THR A 69 8.93 -9.01 -6.11
C THR A 69 8.29 -9.86 -7.22
N PRO A 70 7.37 -10.83 -6.95
CA PRO A 70 6.75 -11.61 -8.02
C PRO A 70 5.94 -10.74 -8.99
N LEU A 71 5.22 -9.73 -8.48
CA LEU A 71 4.49 -8.78 -9.30
C LEU A 71 5.44 -7.92 -10.15
N ALA A 72 6.52 -7.42 -9.57
CA ALA A 72 7.52 -6.62 -10.28
C ALA A 72 8.11 -7.39 -11.47
N GLN A 73 8.41 -8.66 -11.27
CA GLN A 73 8.88 -9.56 -12.33
C GLN A 73 7.82 -9.79 -13.41
N ALA A 74 6.57 -10.05 -13.02
CA ALA A 74 5.46 -10.31 -13.95
C ALA A 74 5.11 -9.07 -14.80
N LEU A 75 5.24 -7.87 -14.25
CA LEU A 75 4.99 -6.61 -14.94
C LEU A 75 6.23 -6.06 -15.68
N ASN A 76 7.40 -6.64 -15.45
CA ASN A 76 8.69 -6.12 -15.92
C ASN A 76 8.93 -4.66 -15.49
N ILE A 77 8.54 -4.32 -14.26
CA ILE A 77 8.74 -2.99 -13.66
C ILE A 77 9.83 -3.10 -12.58
N PRO A 78 10.84 -2.21 -12.56
CA PRO A 78 11.84 -2.20 -11.51
C PRO A 78 11.21 -2.01 -10.13
N LEU A 79 11.64 -2.82 -9.16
CA LEU A 79 11.25 -2.65 -7.77
C LEU A 79 12.24 -1.72 -7.05
N ASN A 80 11.76 -0.57 -6.60
CA ASN A 80 12.53 0.43 -5.90
C ASN A 80 12.47 0.21 -4.39
N THR A 81 13.63 0.20 -3.73
CA THR A 81 13.72 0.02 -2.26
C THR A 81 14.68 1.02 -1.62
N PRO A 82 14.47 2.35 -1.84
CA PRO A 82 15.46 3.35 -1.45
C PRO A 82 15.39 3.73 0.04
N TYR A 83 14.29 3.46 0.73
CA TYR A 83 14.04 3.93 2.08
C TYR A 83 13.82 2.78 3.07
N SER A 84 14.35 2.94 4.29
CA SER A 84 14.01 2.06 5.41
C SER A 84 12.59 2.34 5.94
N ASP A 85 12.07 1.46 6.80
CA ASP A 85 10.75 1.66 7.43
C ASP A 85 10.65 2.99 8.20
N ALA A 86 11.72 3.38 8.87
CA ALA A 86 11.78 4.63 9.65
C ALA A 86 11.82 5.88 8.76
N ASP A 87 12.23 5.75 7.49
CA ASP A 87 12.40 6.88 6.57
C ASP A 87 11.13 7.22 5.78
N TYR A 88 9.95 6.81 6.28
CA TYR A 88 8.66 7.04 5.61
C TYR A 88 8.39 8.52 5.28
N LYS A 89 8.88 9.46 6.10
CA LYS A 89 8.77 10.90 5.83
C LYS A 89 9.59 11.32 4.61
N SER A 90 10.78 10.74 4.43
CA SER A 90 11.62 11.01 3.27
C SER A 90 10.98 10.48 1.99
N LEU A 91 10.39 9.27 2.03
CA LEU A 91 9.62 8.75 0.92
C LEU A 91 8.41 9.65 0.59
N ALA A 92 7.63 10.04 1.61
CA ALA A 92 6.49 10.93 1.40
C ALA A 92 6.92 12.27 0.78
N ASN A 93 8.00 12.87 1.27
CA ASN A 93 8.54 14.11 0.72
C ASN A 93 8.94 13.95 -0.76
N ASP A 94 9.64 12.88 -1.11
CA ASP A 94 10.02 12.59 -2.50
C ASP A 94 8.79 12.48 -3.40
N LEU A 95 7.81 11.67 -3.01
CA LEU A 95 6.57 11.49 -3.76
C LEU A 95 5.82 12.81 -3.97
N LEU A 96 5.78 13.67 -2.94
CA LEU A 96 5.08 14.95 -2.98
C LEU A 96 5.81 16.02 -3.79
N THR A 97 7.14 15.97 -3.88
CA THR A 97 7.95 17.05 -4.46
C THR A 97 8.48 16.74 -5.85
N GLN A 98 8.78 15.47 -6.15
CA GLN A 98 9.37 15.09 -7.43
C GLN A 98 8.33 15.08 -8.57
N PRO A 99 8.58 15.80 -9.68
CA PRO A 99 7.59 15.97 -10.74
C PRO A 99 7.30 14.68 -11.53
N HIS A 100 8.21 13.72 -11.54
CA HIS A 100 8.03 12.47 -12.30
C HIS A 100 6.97 11.53 -11.68
N TYR A 101 6.48 11.82 -10.47
CA TYR A 101 5.37 11.10 -9.86
C TYR A 101 3.98 11.67 -10.22
N ALA A 102 3.91 12.79 -10.95
CA ALA A 102 2.64 13.33 -11.43
C ALA A 102 1.99 12.40 -12.47
N ASN A 103 0.69 12.23 -12.39
CA ASN A 103 -0.10 11.33 -13.26
C ASN A 103 0.37 9.86 -13.21
N ARG A 104 0.74 9.36 -12.04
CA ARG A 104 1.30 8.02 -11.87
C ARG A 104 0.47 7.15 -10.93
N ASN A 105 0.50 5.85 -11.21
CA ASN A 105 -0.04 4.81 -10.34
C ASN A 105 1.12 4.09 -9.65
N ILE A 106 1.14 4.16 -8.33
CA ILE A 106 2.26 3.74 -7.49
C ILE A 106 1.76 2.70 -6.48
N LEU A 107 2.37 1.51 -6.47
CA LEU A 107 2.12 0.50 -5.46
C LEU A 107 3.28 0.49 -4.46
N ILE A 108 2.95 0.58 -3.17
CA ILE A 108 3.93 0.62 -2.09
C ILE A 108 3.65 -0.49 -1.09
N ALA A 109 4.62 -1.39 -0.87
CA ALA A 109 4.59 -2.39 0.19
C ALA A 109 5.41 -1.91 1.39
N TRP A 110 4.77 -1.83 2.56
CA TRP A 110 5.37 -1.22 3.75
C TRP A 110 5.17 -2.06 5.00
N HIS A 111 5.70 -1.62 6.14
CA HIS A 111 5.44 -2.23 7.45
C HIS A 111 4.22 -1.59 8.11
N HIS A 112 3.41 -2.41 8.80
CA HIS A 112 2.18 -1.94 9.45
C HIS A 112 2.44 -0.94 10.58
N SER A 113 3.65 -0.93 11.15
CA SER A 113 4.06 -0.01 12.22
C SER A 113 4.04 1.46 11.81
N THR A 114 4.39 1.75 10.56
CA THR A 114 4.55 3.11 10.03
C THR A 114 3.73 3.38 8.76
N LEU A 115 2.93 2.40 8.33
CA LEU A 115 2.15 2.52 7.09
C LEU A 115 1.07 3.62 7.19
N LEU A 116 0.43 3.76 8.36
CA LEU A 116 -0.54 4.83 8.59
C LEU A 116 0.15 6.20 8.72
N ASP A 117 1.34 6.23 9.33
CA ASP A 117 2.15 7.45 9.41
C ASP A 117 2.62 7.89 8.02
N LEU A 118 2.95 6.94 7.13
CA LEU A 118 3.25 7.23 5.73
C LEU A 118 2.04 7.85 5.01
N ALA A 119 0.84 7.29 5.22
CA ALA A 119 -0.38 7.86 4.64
C ALA A 119 -0.65 9.28 5.16
N GLU A 120 -0.44 9.53 6.45
CA GLU A 120 -0.57 10.88 7.05
C GLU A 120 0.48 11.84 6.47
N ALA A 121 1.73 11.41 6.34
CA ALA A 121 2.82 12.19 5.73
C ALA A 121 2.55 12.52 4.26
N LEU A 122 1.80 11.69 3.54
CA LEU A 122 1.30 11.97 2.19
C LEU A 122 0.12 12.95 2.16
N GLY A 123 -0.34 13.42 3.32
CA GLY A 123 -1.39 14.43 3.45
C GLY A 123 -2.78 13.88 3.74
N VAL A 124 -2.93 12.57 3.98
CA VAL A 124 -4.23 12.00 4.37
C VAL A 124 -4.61 12.50 5.76
N LYS A 125 -5.78 13.10 5.86
CA LYS A 125 -6.42 13.50 7.13
C LYS A 125 -7.64 12.64 7.32
N ALA A 126 -7.55 11.59 8.13
CA ALA A 126 -8.59 10.60 8.32
C ALA A 126 -9.99 11.20 8.57
N ASN A 127 -10.07 12.22 9.42
CA ASN A 127 -11.33 12.90 9.76
C ASN A 127 -11.93 13.76 8.62
N LYS A 128 -11.24 13.90 7.50
CA LYS A 128 -11.70 14.64 6.31
C LYS A 128 -12.09 13.72 5.16
N LEU A 129 -11.89 12.42 5.30
CA LEU A 129 -12.27 11.45 4.27
C LEU A 129 -13.79 11.27 4.24
N ALA A 130 -14.35 11.00 3.07
CA ALA A 130 -15.78 10.70 2.93
C ALA A 130 -16.19 9.48 3.77
N ASP A 131 -15.34 8.45 3.81
CA ASP A 131 -15.49 7.23 4.62
C ASP A 131 -14.55 7.25 5.85
N ALA A 132 -14.50 8.37 6.56
CA ALA A 132 -13.63 8.57 7.73
C ALA A 132 -13.74 7.43 8.77
N ALA A 133 -14.94 6.90 8.96
CA ALA A 133 -15.22 5.82 9.89
C ALA A 133 -14.56 4.48 9.51
N LYS A 134 -14.26 4.27 8.22
CA LYS A 134 -13.57 3.07 7.72
C LYS A 134 -12.06 3.23 7.65
N TRP A 135 -11.54 4.43 7.94
CA TRP A 135 -10.10 4.64 7.97
C TRP A 135 -9.52 4.17 9.31
N PRO A 136 -8.58 3.23 9.31
CA PRO A 136 -8.06 2.69 10.56
C PRO A 136 -7.19 3.72 11.28
N THR A 137 -7.31 3.76 12.59
CA THR A 137 -6.40 4.51 13.48
C THR A 137 -5.22 3.65 13.94
N VAL A 138 -5.37 2.33 13.86
CA VAL A 138 -4.35 1.33 14.18
C VAL A 138 -4.42 0.21 13.14
N TRP A 139 -3.27 -0.28 12.70
CA TRP A 139 -3.21 -1.46 11.84
C TRP A 139 -3.03 -2.71 12.71
N PRO A 140 -4.01 -3.62 12.78
CA PRO A 140 -3.90 -4.81 13.62
C PRO A 140 -2.75 -5.73 13.17
N PRO A 141 -2.02 -6.36 14.09
CA PRO A 141 -0.82 -7.14 13.77
C PRO A 141 -1.09 -8.42 12.97
N ASP A 142 -2.33 -8.90 12.96
CA ASP A 142 -2.78 -10.11 12.27
C ASP A 142 -3.56 -9.81 10.97
N VAL A 143 -3.65 -8.53 10.57
CA VAL A 143 -4.32 -8.10 9.34
C VAL A 143 -3.30 -7.85 8.24
N PHE A 144 -3.40 -8.57 7.14
CA PHE A 144 -2.54 -8.45 5.97
C PHE A 144 -3.30 -8.07 4.70
N GLY A 145 -4.62 -8.20 4.70
CA GLY A 145 -5.47 -8.00 3.53
C GLY A 145 -5.99 -6.57 3.33
N TRP A 146 -5.64 -5.61 4.18
CA TRP A 146 -6.09 -4.23 3.96
C TRP A 146 -5.26 -3.51 2.91
N VAL A 147 -5.96 -2.66 2.16
CA VAL A 147 -5.40 -1.77 1.15
C VAL A 147 -5.82 -0.35 1.49
N LEU A 148 -4.87 0.57 1.52
CA LEU A 148 -5.16 1.99 1.49
C LEU A 148 -5.02 2.49 0.05
N GLN A 149 -6.11 2.92 -0.54
CA GLN A 149 -6.13 3.63 -1.81
C GLN A 149 -6.14 5.12 -1.53
N ILE A 150 -5.09 5.82 -1.95
CA ILE A 150 -4.96 7.27 -1.79
C ILE A 150 -4.95 7.88 -3.19
N ARG A 151 -5.91 8.74 -3.47
CA ARG A 151 -5.99 9.46 -4.73
C ARG A 151 -5.68 10.94 -4.54
N PHE A 152 -5.04 11.50 -5.52
CA PHE A 152 -4.69 12.91 -5.57
C PHE A 152 -5.42 13.56 -6.75
N ASP A 153 -5.95 14.76 -6.51
CA ASP A 153 -6.62 15.57 -7.52
C ASP A 153 -5.61 16.25 -8.49
N GLU A 154 -6.11 17.08 -9.36
CA GLU A 154 -5.31 17.84 -10.33
C GLU A 154 -4.35 18.85 -9.69
N GLU A 155 -4.63 19.26 -8.45
CA GLU A 155 -3.77 20.15 -7.66
C GLU A 155 -2.75 19.38 -6.79
N GLY A 156 -2.81 18.04 -6.79
CA GLY A 156 -1.96 17.19 -5.96
C GLY A 156 -2.39 17.12 -4.50
N LYS A 157 -3.64 17.47 -4.19
CA LYS A 157 -4.26 17.31 -2.87
C LYS A 157 -4.92 15.94 -2.77
N VAL A 158 -4.98 15.40 -1.56
CA VAL A 158 -5.72 14.14 -1.31
C VAL A 158 -7.19 14.33 -1.67
N TRP A 159 -7.68 13.53 -2.60
CA TRP A 159 -9.07 13.49 -3.01
C TRP A 159 -9.87 12.63 -2.03
N ALA A 160 -10.55 13.30 -1.09
CA ALA A 160 -11.16 12.68 0.08
C ALA A 160 -12.25 11.64 -0.28
N GLU A 161 -13.03 11.88 -1.33
CA GLU A 161 -14.11 11.00 -1.79
C GLU A 161 -13.60 9.72 -2.45
N GLN A 162 -12.35 9.74 -2.95
CA GLN A 162 -11.73 8.63 -3.66
C GLN A 162 -10.63 7.93 -2.84
N THR A 163 -10.33 8.47 -1.64
CA THR A 163 -9.35 7.89 -0.72
C THR A 163 -10.07 7.02 0.30
N LYS A 164 -9.67 5.75 0.39
CA LYS A 164 -10.39 4.75 1.19
C LYS A 164 -9.48 3.62 1.67
N CYS A 165 -9.93 2.96 2.74
CA CYS A 165 -9.39 1.68 3.20
C CYS A 165 -10.41 0.56 2.95
N PHE A 166 -9.95 -0.57 2.45
CA PHE A 166 -10.81 -1.75 2.26
C PHE A 166 -10.01 -3.04 2.41
N ASN A 167 -10.72 -4.13 2.67
CA ASN A 167 -10.15 -5.46 2.67
C ASN A 167 -10.22 -6.05 1.25
N GLN A 168 -9.08 -6.51 0.74
CA GLN A 168 -9.01 -7.15 -0.57
C GLN A 168 -9.67 -8.55 -0.62
N ASN A 169 -9.87 -9.20 0.54
CA ASN A 169 -10.45 -10.56 0.66
C ASN A 169 -9.78 -11.59 -0.27
N LEU A 170 -8.47 -11.45 -0.47
CA LEU A 170 -7.71 -12.26 -1.42
C LEU A 170 -7.37 -13.64 -0.87
N MET A 171 -7.11 -13.72 0.44
CA MET A 171 -6.74 -14.95 1.13
C MET A 171 -7.83 -15.36 2.11
N PHE A 172 -7.90 -16.65 2.41
CA PHE A 172 -8.90 -17.18 3.35
C PHE A 172 -8.88 -16.43 4.70
N ASN A 173 -7.68 -16.10 5.21
CA ASN A 173 -7.51 -15.39 6.49
C ASN A 173 -7.90 -13.90 6.44
N ASP A 174 -8.26 -13.36 5.28
CA ASP A 174 -8.75 -11.99 5.17
C ASP A 174 -10.25 -11.88 5.48
N HIS A 175 -10.97 -13.00 5.39
CA HIS A 175 -12.41 -13.03 5.58
C HIS A 175 -12.78 -12.57 7.00
N GLY A 176 -13.73 -11.65 7.08
CA GLY A 176 -14.18 -11.07 8.35
C GLY A 176 -13.26 -10.00 8.96
N LYS A 177 -12.05 -9.78 8.42
CA LYS A 177 -11.11 -8.76 8.89
C LYS A 177 -11.29 -7.44 8.11
N ASN A 178 -12.50 -6.90 8.11
CA ASN A 178 -12.78 -5.63 7.45
C ASN A 178 -12.18 -4.45 8.24
N PRO A 179 -11.85 -3.33 7.55
CA PRO A 179 -11.56 -2.07 8.22
C PRO A 179 -12.70 -1.67 9.17
N PRO A 180 -12.44 -0.79 10.15
CA PRO A 180 -13.47 -0.31 11.06
C PRO A 180 -14.72 0.14 10.32
N THR A 181 -15.89 -0.09 10.92
CA THR A 181 -17.16 0.52 10.48
C THR A 181 -17.56 1.54 11.52
N ALA A 182 -18.26 2.59 11.12
CA ALA A 182 -18.84 3.50 12.10
C ALA A 182 -19.67 2.67 13.08
N THR A 183 -19.35 2.71 14.37
CA THR A 183 -20.29 2.31 15.41
C THR A 183 -21.43 3.31 15.37
N ALA A 184 -22.63 2.80 15.08
CA ALA A 184 -23.87 3.59 15.11
C ALA A 184 -24.09 4.20 16.49
#